data_aacfeb30845f75b7aae715e96f3ef1aa
#
_entry.id   aacfeb30845f75b7aae715e96f3ef1aa
#
_cell.length_a   1.000
_cell.length_b   1.000
_cell.length_c   1.000
_cell.angle_alpha   90.00
_cell.angle_beta   90.00
_cell.angle_gamma   90.00
#
_symmetry.space_group_name_H-M   'P 1'
#
loop_
_entity.id
_entity.type
_entity.pdbx_description
1 polymer ?
#
loop_
_entity_poly.entity_id
_entity_poly.type
_entity_poly.pdbx_seq_one_letter_code
_entity_poly.pdbx_strand_id
1 'polypeptide(L)'
;MNILVLDDEKEIADLVEVYLKNENYNVFKFYDSKEALKCIENQKLDFAILDVMIKDVDGFELCKMIRDKGLNFPVIMLTAKIEDKDKIQGLTLGADDYITKPFNPLELIARVKVVLKRKV
;
A
#
# COMPACT_ATOMS: atom_id res chain seq x y z
N MET A 1 -13.14 -6.99 3.39
CA MET A 1 -12.38 -5.97 2.62
C MET A 1 -11.19 -6.60 1.94
N ASN A 2 -10.95 -6.20 0.72
CA ASN A 2 -9.84 -6.69 -0.09
C ASN A 2 -8.69 -5.71 -0.06
N ILE A 3 -7.54 -6.15 0.45
CA ILE A 3 -6.35 -5.31 0.61
C ILE A 3 -5.21 -5.87 -0.22
N LEU A 4 -4.64 -5.03 -1.09
CA LEU A 4 -3.43 -5.35 -1.84
C LEU A 4 -2.21 -5.01 -1.00
N VAL A 5 -1.24 -5.91 -0.95
CA VAL A 5 0.06 -5.67 -0.30
C VAL A 5 1.15 -5.93 -1.33
N LEU A 6 1.99 -4.93 -1.56
CA LEU A 6 3.11 -5.05 -2.49
C LEU A 6 4.39 -4.58 -1.82
N ASP A 7 5.33 -5.51 -1.63
CA ASP A 7 6.66 -5.23 -1.09
C ASP A 7 7.62 -6.31 -1.61
N ASP A 8 8.72 -5.91 -2.20
CA ASP A 8 9.72 -6.86 -2.73
C ASP A 8 10.57 -7.50 -1.63
N GLU A 9 10.56 -6.95 -0.42
CA GLU A 9 11.11 -7.62 0.76
C GLU A 9 10.08 -8.63 1.27
N LYS A 10 10.30 -9.90 0.97
CA LYS A 10 9.34 -10.97 1.30
C LYS A 10 8.96 -11.02 2.76
N GLU A 11 9.93 -10.82 3.65
CA GLU A 11 9.68 -10.85 5.09
C GLU A 11 8.69 -9.77 5.53
N ILE A 12 8.78 -8.58 4.93
CA ILE A 12 7.89 -7.46 5.22
C ILE A 12 6.48 -7.77 4.70
N ALA A 13 6.38 -8.19 3.43
CA ALA A 13 5.08 -8.51 2.83
C ALA A 13 4.37 -9.62 3.61
N ASP A 14 5.12 -10.66 4.00
CA ASP A 14 4.55 -11.79 4.75
C ASP A 14 4.09 -11.36 6.14
N LEU A 15 4.86 -10.52 6.81
CA LEU A 15 4.50 -9.98 8.12
C LEU A 15 3.22 -9.16 8.05
N VAL A 16 3.14 -8.26 7.09
CA VAL A 16 1.95 -7.41 6.88
C VAL A 16 0.72 -8.29 6.60
N GLU A 17 0.87 -9.31 5.77
CA GLU A 17 -0.21 -10.25 5.47
C GLU A 17 -0.76 -10.90 6.74
N VAL A 18 0.11 -11.39 7.62
CA VAL A 18 -0.31 -12.06 8.86
C VAL A 18 -1.16 -11.12 9.73
N TYR A 19 -0.69 -9.89 9.91
CA TYR A 19 -1.40 -8.94 10.77
C TYR A 19 -2.74 -8.49 10.17
N LEU A 20 -2.81 -8.32 8.85
CA LEU A 20 -4.05 -7.96 8.18
C LEU A 20 -5.06 -9.11 8.22
N LYS A 21 -4.61 -10.34 8.00
CA LYS A 21 -5.48 -11.52 8.09
C LYS A 21 -6.05 -11.70 9.49
N ASN A 22 -5.29 -11.35 10.52
CA ASN A 22 -5.77 -11.41 11.91
C ASN A 22 -6.91 -10.42 12.16
N GLU A 23 -7.04 -9.39 11.32
CA GLU A 23 -8.15 -8.43 11.38
C GLU A 23 -9.29 -8.81 10.42
N ASN A 24 -9.27 -10.04 9.90
CA ASN A 24 -10.29 -10.59 9.01
C ASN A 24 -10.36 -9.90 7.64
N TYR A 25 -9.29 -9.28 7.20
CA TYR A 25 -9.19 -8.73 5.84
C TYR A 25 -8.75 -9.82 4.86
N ASN A 26 -9.24 -9.74 3.64
CA ASN A 26 -8.72 -10.55 2.53
C ASN A 26 -7.47 -9.88 1.98
N VAL A 27 -6.37 -10.62 1.88
CA VAL A 27 -5.09 -10.05 1.48
C VAL A 27 -4.64 -10.64 0.14
N PHE A 28 -4.32 -9.74 -0.78
CA PHE A 28 -3.69 -10.07 -2.06
C PHE A 28 -2.24 -9.58 -1.98
N LYS A 29 -1.33 -10.50 -1.69
CA LYS A 29 0.08 -10.18 -1.44
C LYS A 29 0.93 -10.46 -2.66
N PHE A 30 1.80 -9.52 -2.99
CA PHE A 30 2.73 -9.63 -4.12
C PHE A 30 4.11 -9.14 -3.75
N TYR A 31 5.12 -9.70 -4.42
CA TYR A 31 6.52 -9.31 -4.24
C TYR A 31 7.05 -8.50 -5.43
N ASP A 32 6.29 -8.41 -6.51
CA ASP A 32 6.65 -7.61 -7.68
C ASP A 32 5.44 -6.83 -8.21
N SER A 33 5.74 -5.74 -8.91
CA SER A 33 4.71 -4.82 -9.40
C SER A 33 3.88 -5.41 -10.54
N LYS A 34 4.44 -6.28 -11.33
CA LYS A 34 3.76 -6.86 -12.50
C LYS A 34 2.53 -7.67 -12.08
N GLU A 35 2.71 -8.55 -11.10
CA GLU A 35 1.59 -9.34 -10.58
C GLU A 35 0.58 -8.47 -9.81
N ALA A 36 1.08 -7.45 -9.09
CA ALA A 36 0.20 -6.51 -8.40
C ALA A 36 -0.68 -5.75 -9.39
N LEU A 37 -0.11 -5.30 -10.52
CA LEU A 37 -0.88 -4.61 -11.56
C LEU A 37 -2.00 -5.47 -12.12
N LYS A 38 -1.74 -6.75 -12.36
CA LYS A 38 -2.76 -7.69 -12.81
C LYS A 38 -3.90 -7.79 -11.80
N CYS A 39 -3.58 -7.84 -10.51
CA CYS A 39 -4.57 -7.87 -9.45
C CYS A 39 -5.42 -6.59 -9.44
N ILE A 40 -4.78 -5.43 -9.57
CA ILE A 40 -5.48 -4.14 -9.62
C ILE A 40 -6.47 -4.09 -10.77
N GLU A 41 -6.13 -4.68 -11.91
CA GLU A 41 -6.99 -4.72 -13.09
C GLU A 41 -8.16 -5.71 -12.97
N ASN A 42 -7.97 -6.79 -12.22
CA ASN A 42 -8.92 -7.92 -12.23
C ASN A 42 -9.71 -8.09 -10.93
N GLN A 43 -9.32 -7.45 -9.85
CA GLN A 43 -9.98 -7.59 -8.54
C GLN A 43 -10.51 -6.25 -8.07
N LYS A 44 -11.62 -6.32 -7.34
CA LYS A 44 -12.12 -5.13 -6.65
C LYS A 44 -11.39 -4.98 -5.33
N LEU A 45 -10.55 -3.95 -5.24
CA LEU A 45 -9.76 -3.66 -4.06
C LEU A 45 -10.37 -2.53 -3.25
N ASP A 46 -10.24 -2.63 -1.92
CA ASP A 46 -10.72 -1.62 -0.97
C ASP A 46 -9.58 -0.81 -0.36
N PHE A 47 -8.34 -1.29 -0.51
CA PHE A 47 -7.17 -0.68 0.11
C PHE A 47 -5.90 -1.23 -0.52
N ALA A 48 -4.84 -0.43 -0.53
CA ALA A 48 -3.53 -0.90 -0.98
C ALA A 48 -2.42 -0.40 -0.04
N ILE A 49 -1.46 -1.28 0.21
CA ILE A 49 -0.23 -0.96 0.95
C ILE A 49 0.92 -1.24 -0.02
N LEU A 50 1.65 -0.19 -0.38
CA LEU A 50 2.66 -0.22 -1.43
C LEU A 50 4.02 0.20 -0.90
N ASP A 51 5.05 -0.59 -1.18
CA ASP A 51 6.44 -0.18 -0.96
C ASP A 51 6.84 0.85 -2.02
N VAL A 52 7.51 1.91 -1.60
CA VAL A 52 8.02 2.94 -2.52
C VAL A 52 9.15 2.39 -3.39
N MET A 53 10.04 1.59 -2.77
CA MET A 53 11.28 1.11 -3.42
C MET A 53 11.10 -0.29 -3.99
N ILE A 54 10.49 -0.39 -5.18
CA ILE A 54 10.31 -1.65 -5.89
C ILE A 54 11.12 -1.60 -7.18
N LYS A 55 11.70 -2.75 -7.60
CA LYS A 55 12.64 -2.82 -8.71
C LYS A 55 12.09 -2.31 -10.04
N ASP A 56 10.85 -2.67 -10.38
CA ASP A 56 10.31 -2.45 -11.73
C ASP A 56 9.55 -1.14 -11.86
N VAL A 57 8.73 -0.84 -10.89
CA VAL A 57 7.87 0.34 -10.88
C VAL A 57 7.92 0.92 -9.49
N ASP A 58 8.34 2.17 -9.41
CA ASP A 58 8.33 2.95 -8.18
C ASP A 58 6.90 2.99 -7.60
N GLY A 59 6.80 2.86 -6.29
CA GLY A 59 5.49 2.88 -5.60
C GLY A 59 4.70 4.16 -5.86
N PHE A 60 5.38 5.30 -6.02
CA PHE A 60 4.71 6.56 -6.40
C PHE A 60 4.10 6.47 -7.79
N GLU A 61 4.81 5.90 -8.75
CA GLU A 61 4.30 5.70 -10.10
C GLU A 61 3.11 4.75 -10.10
N LEU A 62 3.17 3.69 -9.31
CA LEU A 62 2.07 2.74 -9.19
C LEU A 62 0.83 3.42 -8.60
N CYS A 63 1.00 4.26 -7.58
CA CYS A 63 -0.09 5.03 -7.00
C CYS A 63 -0.72 5.96 -8.04
N LYS A 64 0.12 6.63 -8.84
CA LYS A 64 -0.36 7.48 -9.93
C LYS A 64 -1.18 6.68 -10.94
N MET A 65 -0.70 5.50 -11.34
CA MET A 65 -1.41 4.62 -12.26
C MET A 65 -2.78 4.21 -11.71
N ILE A 66 -2.86 3.90 -10.43
CA ILE A 66 -4.11 3.58 -9.76
C ILE A 66 -5.09 4.73 -9.88
N ARG A 67 -4.63 5.96 -9.59
CA ARG A 67 -5.49 7.15 -9.66
C ARG A 67 -5.89 7.49 -11.09
N ASP A 68 -4.98 7.31 -12.04
CA ASP A 68 -5.26 7.56 -13.47
C ASP A 68 -6.32 6.61 -14.02
N LYS A 69 -6.47 5.44 -13.41
CA LYS A 69 -7.53 4.48 -13.76
C LYS A 69 -8.89 4.85 -13.14
N GLY A 70 -8.95 5.92 -12.37
CA GLY A 70 -10.17 6.34 -11.68
C GLY A 70 -10.47 5.55 -10.42
N LEU A 71 -9.50 4.81 -9.90
CA LEU A 71 -9.68 4.03 -8.68
C LEU A 71 -9.38 4.91 -7.46
N ASN A 72 -10.29 4.89 -6.49
CA ASN A 72 -10.27 5.80 -5.35
C ASN A 72 -9.96 5.13 -4.02
N PHE A 73 -9.66 3.86 -4.01
CA PHE A 73 -9.38 3.18 -2.74
C PHE A 73 -8.15 3.81 -2.05
N PRO A 74 -8.13 3.80 -0.70
CA PRO A 74 -7.02 4.36 0.05
C PRO A 74 -5.71 3.63 -0.20
N VAL A 75 -4.60 4.38 -0.16
CA VAL A 75 -3.25 3.85 -0.34
C VAL A 75 -2.36 4.32 0.80
N ILE A 76 -1.68 3.38 1.45
CA ILE A 76 -0.60 3.66 2.40
C ILE A 76 0.72 3.27 1.74
N MET A 77 1.69 4.17 1.78
CA MET A 77 3.04 3.92 1.25
C MET A 77 3.97 3.47 2.38
N LEU A 78 4.73 2.40 2.14
CA LEU A 78 5.79 1.95 3.04
C LEU A 78 7.14 2.39 2.48
N THR A 79 8.01 2.96 3.31
CA THR A 79 9.30 3.43 2.83
C THR A 79 10.36 3.39 3.91
N ALA A 80 11.60 3.04 3.53
CA ALA A 80 12.73 3.00 4.45
C ALA A 80 13.15 4.39 4.90
N LYS A 81 12.91 5.41 4.08
CA LYS A 81 13.28 6.79 4.39
C LYS A 81 12.37 7.75 3.67
N ILE A 82 11.76 8.66 4.41
CA ILE A 82 10.92 9.70 3.83
C ILE A 82 11.60 11.06 4.05
N GLU A 83 11.87 11.77 2.97
CA GLU A 83 12.21 13.18 3.00
C GLU A 83 10.95 13.98 2.70
N ASP A 84 10.91 15.25 3.10
CA ASP A 84 9.73 16.09 2.91
C ASP A 84 9.28 16.16 1.46
N LYS A 85 10.22 16.22 0.52
CA LYS A 85 9.91 16.24 -0.92
C LYS A 85 9.19 14.96 -1.36
N ASP A 86 9.56 13.82 -0.79
CA ASP A 86 8.92 12.53 -1.13
C ASP A 86 7.51 12.46 -0.59
N LYS A 87 7.28 13.00 0.61
CA LYS A 87 5.93 13.10 1.18
C LYS A 87 5.03 13.97 0.34
N ILE A 88 5.54 15.12 -0.08
CA ILE A 88 4.79 16.05 -0.94
C ILE A 88 4.45 15.38 -2.26
N GLN A 89 5.41 14.72 -2.89
CA GLN A 89 5.20 13.99 -4.14
C GLN A 89 4.12 12.92 -3.99
N GLY A 90 4.21 12.10 -2.95
CA GLY A 90 3.27 11.02 -2.72
C GLY A 90 1.85 11.52 -2.45
N LEU A 91 1.70 12.56 -1.63
CA LEU A 91 0.40 13.19 -1.38
C LEU A 91 -0.18 13.79 -2.65
N THR A 92 0.67 14.41 -3.47
CA THR A 92 0.27 14.96 -4.77
C THR A 92 -0.22 13.86 -5.70
N LEU A 93 0.38 12.65 -5.63
CA LEU A 93 -0.01 11.51 -6.44
C LEU A 93 -1.19 10.71 -5.84
N GLY A 94 -1.70 11.14 -4.68
CA GLY A 94 -2.91 10.59 -4.11
C GLY A 94 -2.75 9.51 -3.05
N ALA A 95 -1.58 9.40 -2.42
CA ALA A 95 -1.41 8.52 -1.26
C ALA A 95 -2.12 9.14 -0.05
N ASP A 96 -2.69 8.28 0.80
CA ASP A 96 -3.44 8.72 1.98
C ASP A 96 -2.59 8.79 3.24
N ASP A 97 -1.51 8.02 3.31
CA ASP A 97 -0.62 8.01 4.48
C ASP A 97 0.71 7.38 4.12
N TYR A 98 1.69 7.55 5.01
CA TYR A 98 3.04 7.00 4.91
C TYR A 98 3.43 6.34 6.20
N ILE A 99 4.14 5.22 6.09
CA ILE A 99 4.75 4.55 7.24
C ILE A 99 6.21 4.31 6.94
N THR A 100 7.08 4.75 7.83
CA THR A 100 8.53 4.59 7.69
C THR A 100 8.98 3.23 8.23
N LYS A 101 9.78 2.52 7.46
CA LYS A 101 10.43 1.27 7.90
C LYS A 101 11.67 1.60 8.75
N PRO A 102 11.96 0.84 9.79
CA PRO A 102 11.15 -0.24 10.32
C PRO A 102 9.91 0.29 11.05
N PHE A 103 8.81 -0.43 10.99
CA PHE A 103 7.57 -0.03 11.63
C PHE A 103 7.06 -1.12 12.58
N ASN A 104 6.25 -0.70 13.54
CA ASN A 104 5.52 -1.65 14.38
C ASN A 104 4.28 -2.11 13.61
N PRO A 105 4.08 -3.43 13.41
CA PRO A 105 2.90 -3.91 12.69
C PRO A 105 1.57 -3.45 13.29
N LEU A 106 1.51 -3.25 14.59
CA LEU A 106 0.31 -2.73 15.26
C LEU A 106 0.04 -1.28 14.87
N GLU A 107 1.09 -0.49 14.64
CA GLU A 107 0.94 0.88 14.12
C GLU A 107 0.34 0.85 12.71
N LEU A 108 0.81 -0.06 11.86
CA LEU A 108 0.26 -0.22 10.52
C LEU A 108 -1.23 -0.50 10.59
N ILE A 109 -1.64 -1.46 11.41
CA ILE A 109 -3.05 -1.81 11.57
C ILE A 109 -3.87 -0.61 12.05
N ALA A 110 -3.35 0.14 13.02
CA ALA A 110 -4.03 1.33 13.52
C ALA A 110 -4.24 2.37 12.42
N ARG A 111 -3.22 2.60 11.58
CA ARG A 111 -3.31 3.55 10.47
C ARG A 111 -4.28 3.08 9.39
N VAL A 112 -4.29 1.79 9.08
CA VAL A 112 -5.27 1.21 8.14
C VAL A 112 -6.68 1.52 8.61
N LYS A 113 -6.97 1.28 9.88
CA LYS A 113 -8.30 1.53 10.45
C LYS A 113 -8.68 3.02 10.40
N VAL A 114 -7.74 3.90 10.71
CA VAL A 114 -7.97 5.36 10.66
C VAL A 114 -8.28 5.81 9.24
N VAL A 115 -7.49 5.37 8.28
CA VAL A 115 -7.66 5.76 6.88
C VAL A 115 -8.98 5.23 6.32
N LEU A 116 -9.35 4.00 6.65
CA LEU A 116 -10.64 3.43 6.25
C LEU A 116 -11.83 4.25 6.78
N LYS A 117 -11.74 4.74 8.00
CA LYS A 117 -12.79 5.59 8.58
C LYS A 117 -12.97 6.89 7.83
N ARG A 118 -11.88 7.48 7.33
CA ARG A 118 -11.92 8.74 6.57
C ARG A 118 -12.64 8.62 5.24
N LYS A 119 -12.72 7.39 4.70
CA LYS A 119 -13.27 7.12 3.37
C LYS A 119 -14.73 6.68 3.38
N VAL A 120 -15.31 6.58 4.55
CA VAL A 120 -16.72 6.20 4.71
C VAL A 120 -17.65 7.41 4.53
#